data_f04e7967f69088c5dc851bcbd72d889c
#
_entry.id   f04e7967f69088c5dc851bcbd72d889c
#
_cell.length_a   1.000
_cell.length_b   1.000
_cell.length_c   1.000
_cell.angle_alpha   90.00
_cell.angle_beta   90.00
_cell.angle_gamma   90.00
#
_symmetry.space_group_name_H-M   'P 1'
#
loop_
_entity.id
_entity.type
_entity.pdbx_description
1 polymer ?
#
loop_
_entity_poly.entity_id
_entity_poly.type
_entity_poly.pdbx_seq_one_letter_code
_entity_poly.pdbx_strand_id
1 'polypeptide(L)'
;MWIGRGSLCVSVVTATTFGLLRLGALDAEWSLRLDVGGRRIVCALCFASALCILLVGAESVWEEVLLGVLGGCLLTASIMDWWEQLVYRFIWWIGGVAGGVLLVRAGASQQIICSIIGFWLLQRLLFARMYGRADCYAFCVSTLAMAALGGGFADYVTHMFLVFVGLTAVQMARGNISKDGNLKKAVPLVPYITIAFWLWVAFGLGKWYIIGSM
;
A
#
# COMPACT_ATOMS: atom_id res chain seq x y z
N MET A 1 -15.99 -16.30 -16.76
CA MET A 1 -14.55 -16.14 -16.39
C MET A 1 -14.30 -15.02 -15.36
N TRP A 2 -14.96 -13.88 -15.43
CA TRP A 2 -14.81 -12.75 -14.50
C TRP A 2 -15.19 -13.06 -13.03
N ILE A 3 -16.27 -13.82 -12.82
CA ILE A 3 -16.76 -14.13 -11.45
C ILE A 3 -15.74 -14.95 -10.66
N GLY A 4 -15.05 -15.91 -11.30
CA GLY A 4 -14.02 -16.72 -10.64
C GLY A 4 -12.79 -15.92 -10.23
N ARG A 5 -12.36 -14.94 -11.06
CA ARG A 5 -11.21 -14.07 -10.76
C ARG A 5 -11.53 -13.12 -9.60
N GLY A 6 -12.74 -12.51 -9.62
CA GLY A 6 -13.15 -11.63 -8.52
C GLY A 6 -13.18 -12.33 -7.17
N SER A 7 -13.70 -13.56 -7.12
CA SER A 7 -13.70 -14.33 -5.88
C SER A 7 -12.30 -14.70 -5.39
N LEU A 8 -11.37 -14.98 -6.30
CA LEU A 8 -9.98 -15.26 -5.97
C LEU A 8 -9.29 -14.04 -5.34
N CYS A 9 -9.40 -12.87 -5.97
CA CYS A 9 -8.82 -11.62 -5.44
C CYS A 9 -9.33 -11.31 -4.04
N VAL A 10 -10.64 -11.35 -3.83
CA VAL A 10 -11.25 -11.14 -2.51
C VAL A 10 -10.71 -12.14 -1.51
N SER A 11 -10.65 -13.43 -1.88
CA SER A 11 -10.16 -14.49 -0.99
C SER A 11 -8.70 -14.29 -0.62
N VAL A 12 -7.82 -13.95 -1.57
CA VAL A 12 -6.39 -13.75 -1.33
C VAL A 12 -6.17 -12.53 -0.43
N VAL A 13 -6.76 -11.37 -0.75
CA VAL A 13 -6.62 -10.16 0.07
C VAL A 13 -7.12 -10.43 1.49
N THR A 14 -8.29 -11.05 1.62
CA THR A 14 -8.90 -11.35 2.93
C THR A 14 -8.06 -12.34 3.73
N ALA A 15 -7.65 -13.46 3.11
CA ALA A 15 -6.82 -14.47 3.76
C ALA A 15 -5.48 -13.90 4.21
N THR A 16 -4.83 -13.09 3.38
CA THR A 16 -3.57 -12.43 3.72
C THR A 16 -3.77 -11.46 4.89
N THR A 17 -4.78 -10.58 4.82
CA THR A 17 -5.04 -9.58 5.86
C THR A 17 -5.34 -10.24 7.20
N PHE A 18 -6.31 -11.16 7.25
CA PHE A 18 -6.66 -11.83 8.51
C PHE A 18 -5.60 -12.80 9.01
N GLY A 19 -4.86 -13.45 8.09
CA GLY A 19 -3.71 -14.30 8.45
C GLY A 19 -2.61 -13.50 9.13
N LEU A 20 -2.22 -12.35 8.56
CA LEU A 20 -1.19 -11.47 9.12
C LEU A 20 -1.64 -10.82 10.43
N LEU A 21 -2.91 -10.40 10.53
CA LEU A 21 -3.48 -9.89 11.80
C LEU A 21 -3.46 -10.97 12.89
N ARG A 22 -3.73 -12.23 12.55
CA ARG A 22 -3.63 -13.34 13.50
C ARG A 22 -2.19 -13.62 13.93
N LEU A 23 -1.24 -13.57 13.01
CA LEU A 23 0.17 -13.74 13.33
C LEU A 23 0.67 -12.64 14.27
N GLY A 24 0.27 -11.39 14.02
CA GLY A 24 0.54 -10.29 14.94
C GLY A 24 -0.09 -10.53 16.33
N ALA A 25 -1.30 -11.05 16.38
CA ALA A 25 -2.00 -11.33 17.65
C ALA A 25 -1.39 -12.47 18.47
N LEU A 26 -0.38 -13.20 17.98
CA LEU A 26 0.42 -14.14 18.75
C LEU A 26 1.47 -13.45 19.64
N ASP A 27 1.76 -12.20 19.36
CA ASP A 27 2.61 -11.38 20.22
C ASP A 27 1.84 -10.98 21.49
N ALA A 28 2.42 -11.23 22.65
CA ALA A 28 1.80 -10.93 23.95
C ALA A 28 1.55 -9.41 24.17
N GLU A 29 2.28 -8.55 23.44
CA GLU A 29 2.12 -7.09 23.49
C GLU A 29 0.96 -6.58 22.63
N TRP A 30 0.39 -7.44 21.78
CA TRP A 30 -0.69 -7.04 20.89
C TRP A 30 -2.06 -7.04 21.58
N SER A 31 -2.63 -5.86 21.69
CA SER A 31 -3.95 -5.67 22.32
C SER A 31 -5.12 -5.61 21.32
N LEU A 32 -4.85 -5.61 20.00
CA LEU A 32 -5.88 -5.43 18.98
C LEU A 32 -6.90 -6.58 18.98
N ARG A 33 -8.06 -6.34 19.56
CA ARG A 33 -9.24 -7.21 19.45
C ARG A 33 -10.23 -6.57 18.50
N LEU A 34 -10.33 -7.09 17.30
CA LEU A 34 -11.37 -6.67 16.37
C LEU A 34 -12.74 -7.13 16.91
N ASP A 35 -13.56 -6.19 17.32
CA ASP A 35 -14.98 -6.40 17.58
C ASP A 35 -15.74 -6.71 16.27
N VAL A 36 -17.03 -6.94 16.34
CA VAL A 36 -17.86 -7.22 15.17
C VAL A 36 -17.87 -6.06 14.19
N GLY A 37 -17.85 -4.81 14.70
CA GLY A 37 -17.80 -3.60 13.86
C GLY A 37 -16.47 -3.50 13.13
N GLY A 38 -15.36 -3.66 13.85
CA GLY A 38 -14.02 -3.64 13.26
C GLY A 38 -13.82 -4.71 12.19
N ARG A 39 -14.31 -5.93 12.41
CA ARG A 39 -14.26 -7.00 11.38
C ARG A 39 -15.02 -6.63 10.11
N ARG A 40 -16.19 -6.00 10.22
CA ARG A 40 -16.96 -5.53 9.04
C ARG A 40 -16.21 -4.48 8.27
N ILE A 41 -15.56 -3.53 8.95
CA ILE A 41 -14.74 -2.50 8.31
C ILE A 41 -13.56 -3.15 7.57
N VAL A 42 -12.84 -4.09 8.20
CA VAL A 42 -11.73 -4.81 7.56
C VAL A 42 -12.21 -5.58 6.32
N CYS A 43 -13.34 -6.29 6.40
CA CYS A 43 -13.92 -6.97 5.24
C CYS A 43 -14.28 -6.00 4.10
N ALA A 44 -14.86 -4.84 4.41
CA ALA A 44 -15.18 -3.83 3.41
C ALA A 44 -13.91 -3.27 2.73
N LEU A 45 -12.84 -3.04 3.49
CA LEU A 45 -11.55 -2.61 2.96
C LEU A 45 -10.89 -3.69 2.10
N CYS A 46 -10.96 -4.97 2.51
CA CYS A 46 -10.47 -6.09 1.69
C CYS A 46 -11.24 -6.16 0.35
N PHE A 47 -12.57 -6.02 0.40
CA PHE A 47 -13.39 -6.02 -0.80
C PHE A 47 -13.05 -4.83 -1.72
N ALA A 48 -12.91 -3.62 -1.18
CA ALA A 48 -12.53 -2.44 -1.95
C ALA A 48 -11.15 -2.61 -2.61
N SER A 49 -10.16 -3.15 -1.88
CA SER A 49 -8.83 -3.43 -2.42
C SER A 49 -8.86 -4.48 -3.54
N ALA A 50 -9.63 -5.56 -3.36
CA ALA A 50 -9.81 -6.58 -4.39
C ALA A 50 -10.49 -6.00 -5.65
N LEU A 51 -11.45 -5.10 -5.48
CA LEU A 51 -12.09 -4.41 -6.60
C LEU A 51 -11.07 -3.55 -7.37
N CYS A 52 -10.19 -2.83 -6.68
CA CYS A 52 -9.11 -2.08 -7.32
C CYS A 52 -8.18 -3.00 -8.13
N ILE A 53 -7.81 -4.18 -7.61
CA ILE A 53 -6.98 -5.16 -8.33
C ILE A 53 -7.69 -5.63 -9.61
N LEU A 54 -9.00 -5.88 -9.55
CA LEU A 54 -9.77 -6.27 -10.73
C LEU A 54 -9.84 -5.17 -11.79
N LEU A 55 -9.89 -3.89 -11.37
CA LEU A 55 -9.88 -2.74 -12.27
C LEU A 55 -8.55 -2.59 -13.01
N VAL A 56 -7.44 -3.02 -12.43
CA VAL A 56 -6.13 -3.05 -13.11
C VAL A 56 -6.16 -3.96 -14.33
N GLY A 57 -6.97 -5.02 -14.29
CA GLY A 57 -7.05 -6.00 -15.37
C GLY A 57 -5.76 -6.80 -15.51
N ALA A 58 -5.26 -7.35 -14.40
CA ALA A 58 -4.08 -8.22 -14.38
C ALA A 58 -4.15 -9.30 -15.48
N GLU A 59 -3.06 -9.52 -16.19
CA GLU A 59 -3.03 -10.42 -17.34
C GLU A 59 -3.08 -11.89 -16.91
N SER A 60 -2.54 -12.19 -15.73
CA SER A 60 -2.45 -13.56 -15.22
C SER A 60 -3.02 -13.70 -13.81
N VAL A 61 -3.45 -14.92 -13.48
CA VAL A 61 -3.90 -15.30 -12.12
C VAL A 61 -2.81 -15.07 -11.08
N TRP A 62 -1.55 -15.29 -11.46
CA TRP A 62 -0.42 -15.08 -10.56
C TRP A 62 -0.21 -13.61 -10.21
N GLU A 63 -0.42 -12.70 -11.15
CA GLU A 63 -0.38 -11.26 -10.89
C GLU A 63 -1.49 -10.84 -9.93
N GLU A 64 -2.70 -11.37 -10.13
CA GLU A 64 -3.82 -11.13 -9.21
C GLU A 64 -3.50 -11.61 -7.80
N VAL A 65 -2.92 -12.81 -7.66
CA VAL A 65 -2.50 -13.37 -6.37
C VAL A 65 -1.42 -12.50 -5.71
N LEU A 66 -0.39 -12.13 -6.44
CA LEU A 66 0.72 -11.32 -5.90
C LEU A 66 0.26 -9.91 -5.50
N LEU A 67 -0.58 -9.27 -6.33
CA LEU A 67 -1.21 -7.99 -5.99
C LEU A 67 -2.14 -8.14 -4.78
N GLY A 68 -2.86 -9.25 -4.68
CA GLY A 68 -3.71 -9.58 -3.54
C GLY A 68 -2.92 -9.73 -2.23
N VAL A 69 -1.80 -10.43 -2.26
CA VAL A 69 -0.88 -10.57 -1.12
C VAL A 69 -0.32 -9.19 -0.73
N LEU A 70 0.14 -8.42 -1.69
CA LEU A 70 0.70 -7.09 -1.46
C LEU A 70 -0.36 -6.14 -0.89
N GLY A 71 -1.57 -6.13 -1.45
CA GLY A 71 -2.69 -5.36 -0.94
C GLY A 71 -3.08 -5.77 0.47
N GLY A 72 -3.09 -7.07 0.78
CA GLY A 72 -3.31 -7.59 2.12
C GLY A 72 -2.24 -7.14 3.12
N CYS A 73 -0.96 -7.10 2.70
CA CYS A 73 0.13 -6.57 3.53
C CYS A 73 -0.05 -5.07 3.82
N LEU A 74 -0.36 -4.26 2.80
CA LEU A 74 -0.60 -2.82 2.97
C LEU A 74 -1.81 -2.54 3.86
N LEU A 75 -2.91 -3.29 3.70
CA LEU A 75 -4.09 -3.17 4.56
C LEU A 75 -3.78 -3.55 6.00
N THR A 76 -3.09 -4.67 6.22
CA THR A 76 -2.69 -5.11 7.56
C THR A 76 -1.84 -4.05 8.24
N ALA A 77 -0.82 -3.55 7.53
CA ALA A 77 0.04 -2.50 8.04
C ALA A 77 -0.74 -1.22 8.37
N SER A 78 -1.71 -0.84 7.51
CA SER A 78 -2.58 0.32 7.74
C SER A 78 -3.45 0.15 8.98
N ILE A 79 -4.00 -1.04 9.19
CA ILE A 79 -4.81 -1.36 10.36
C ILE A 79 -3.95 -1.27 11.62
N MET A 80 -2.78 -1.88 11.62
CA MET A 80 -1.85 -1.86 12.74
C MET A 80 -1.38 -0.44 13.06
N ASP A 81 -0.98 0.33 12.05
CA ASP A 81 -0.53 1.70 12.21
C ASP A 81 -1.64 2.62 12.73
N TRP A 82 -2.89 2.39 12.28
CA TRP A 82 -4.04 3.18 12.73
C TRP A 82 -4.39 2.97 14.20
N TRP A 83 -4.33 1.72 14.67
CA TRP A 83 -4.75 1.39 16.05
C TRP A 83 -3.62 1.48 17.05
N GLU A 84 -2.41 1.04 16.70
CA GLU A 84 -1.31 0.88 17.66
C GLU A 84 -0.06 1.71 17.29
N GLN A 85 -0.03 2.32 16.09
CA GLN A 85 1.17 3.00 15.55
C GLN A 85 2.42 2.10 15.54
N LEU A 86 2.19 0.79 15.42
CA LEU A 86 3.22 -0.22 15.39
C LEU A 86 2.96 -1.16 14.22
N VAL A 87 3.96 -1.39 13.39
CA VAL A 87 3.87 -2.31 12.26
C VAL A 87 5.02 -3.32 12.32
N TYR A 88 4.68 -4.59 12.30
CA TYR A 88 5.68 -5.66 12.37
C TYR A 88 6.50 -5.78 11.08
N ARG A 89 7.82 -5.98 11.23
CA ARG A 89 8.76 -6.08 10.11
C ARG A 89 8.45 -7.20 9.13
N PHE A 90 7.91 -8.34 9.60
CA PHE A 90 7.62 -9.48 8.74
C PHE A 90 6.59 -9.14 7.65
N ILE A 91 5.66 -8.21 7.89
CA ILE A 91 4.68 -7.75 6.90
C ILE A 91 5.40 -7.14 5.69
N TRP A 92 6.43 -6.32 5.96
CA TRP A 92 7.23 -5.69 4.91
C TRP A 92 8.09 -6.69 4.14
N TRP A 93 8.57 -7.75 4.78
CA TRP A 93 9.25 -8.84 4.09
C TRP A 93 8.31 -9.57 3.14
N ILE A 94 7.11 -9.94 3.59
CA ILE A 94 6.11 -10.62 2.74
C ILE A 94 5.70 -9.72 1.57
N GLY A 95 5.34 -8.47 1.84
CA GLY A 95 4.99 -7.49 0.81
C GLY A 95 6.13 -7.21 -0.17
N GLY A 96 7.37 -7.10 0.34
CA GLY A 96 8.57 -6.90 -0.46
C GLY A 96 8.88 -8.08 -1.39
N VAL A 97 8.76 -9.32 -0.89
CA VAL A 97 8.92 -10.53 -1.71
C VAL A 97 7.84 -10.60 -2.78
N ALA A 98 6.56 -10.39 -2.42
CA ALA A 98 5.46 -10.41 -3.38
C ALA A 98 5.64 -9.34 -4.47
N GLY A 99 6.00 -8.11 -4.09
CA GLY A 99 6.27 -7.02 -5.02
C GLY A 99 7.50 -7.26 -5.90
N GLY A 100 8.57 -7.84 -5.33
CA GLY A 100 9.77 -8.22 -6.07
C GLY A 100 9.50 -9.30 -7.12
N VAL A 101 8.76 -10.35 -6.76
CA VAL A 101 8.34 -11.41 -7.71
C VAL A 101 7.45 -10.82 -8.81
N LEU A 102 6.53 -9.94 -8.46
CA LEU A 102 5.66 -9.26 -9.41
C LEU A 102 6.49 -8.44 -10.42
N LEU A 103 7.48 -7.67 -9.92
CA LEU A 103 8.39 -6.87 -10.73
C LEU A 103 9.23 -7.71 -11.69
N VAL A 104 9.77 -8.83 -11.22
CA VAL A 104 10.54 -9.77 -12.07
C VAL A 104 9.67 -10.36 -13.17
N ARG A 105 8.42 -10.73 -12.85
CA ARG A 105 7.47 -11.25 -13.86
C ARG A 105 7.05 -10.21 -14.88
N ALA A 106 6.92 -8.96 -14.47
CA ALA A 106 6.63 -7.84 -15.38
C ALA A 106 7.79 -7.50 -16.32
N GLY A 107 8.96 -8.12 -16.15
CA GLY A 107 10.12 -7.87 -17.02
C GLY A 107 10.66 -6.45 -16.92
N ALA A 108 10.77 -5.94 -15.70
CA ALA A 108 11.17 -4.56 -15.44
C ALA A 108 12.47 -4.17 -16.16
N SER A 109 12.43 -3.07 -16.89
CA SER A 109 13.59 -2.51 -17.58
C SER A 109 14.63 -1.96 -16.58
N GLN A 110 15.87 -1.83 -17.04
CA GLN A 110 16.94 -1.20 -16.23
C GLN A 110 16.54 0.21 -15.73
N GLN A 111 15.83 0.97 -16.55
CA GLN A 111 15.34 2.30 -16.18
C GLN A 111 14.35 2.25 -15.00
N ILE A 112 13.43 1.29 -14.99
CA ILE A 112 12.49 1.07 -13.89
C ILE A 112 13.26 0.70 -12.61
N ILE A 113 14.23 -0.21 -12.70
CA ILE A 113 15.06 -0.62 -11.56
C ILE A 113 15.83 0.58 -10.99
N CYS A 114 16.46 1.40 -11.85
CA CYS A 114 17.15 2.63 -11.41
C CYS A 114 16.18 3.62 -10.73
N SER A 115 14.96 3.74 -11.25
CA SER A 115 13.92 4.60 -10.66
C SER A 115 13.51 4.13 -9.26
N ILE A 116 13.34 2.82 -9.07
CA ILE A 116 13.05 2.23 -7.75
C ILE A 116 14.19 2.50 -6.78
N ILE A 117 15.42 2.19 -7.19
CA ILE A 117 16.61 2.40 -6.34
C ILE A 117 16.74 3.88 -5.96
N GLY A 118 16.60 4.79 -6.94
CA GLY A 118 16.65 6.23 -6.70
C GLY A 118 15.59 6.69 -5.70
N PHE A 119 14.35 6.21 -5.85
CA PHE A 119 13.26 6.54 -4.91
C PHE A 119 13.50 5.96 -3.52
N TRP A 120 14.00 4.72 -3.41
CA TRP A 120 14.32 4.10 -2.11
C TRP A 120 15.46 4.81 -1.40
N LEU A 121 16.49 5.25 -2.13
CA LEU A 121 17.56 6.07 -1.57
C LEU A 121 17.02 7.40 -1.06
N LEU A 122 16.14 8.05 -1.83
CA LEU A 122 15.45 9.26 -1.41
C LEU A 122 14.68 9.05 -0.10
N GLN A 123 13.88 7.98 -0.02
CA GLN A 123 13.14 7.61 1.19
C GLN A 123 14.07 7.42 2.39
N ARG A 124 15.17 6.67 2.20
CA ARG A 124 16.08 6.32 3.28
C ARG A 124 16.95 7.47 3.76
N LEU A 125 17.43 8.30 2.85
CA LEU A 125 18.41 9.36 3.16
C LEU A 125 17.75 10.66 3.62
N LEU A 126 16.63 11.04 2.99
CA LEU A 126 15.95 12.29 3.26
C LEU A 126 14.73 12.12 4.16
N PHE A 127 13.86 11.18 3.84
CA PHE A 127 12.55 11.10 4.49
C PHE A 127 12.50 10.21 5.73
N ALA A 128 13.42 9.27 5.91
CA ALA A 128 13.46 8.41 7.09
C ALA A 128 13.64 9.16 8.43
N ARG A 129 14.07 10.43 8.37
CA ARG A 129 14.17 11.33 9.53
C ARG A 129 12.91 12.15 9.76
N MET A 130 12.07 12.30 8.73
CA MET A 130 10.85 13.13 8.79
C MET A 130 9.65 12.31 9.26
N TYR A 131 9.55 11.06 8.84
CA TYR A 131 8.51 10.12 9.22
C TYR A 131 9.13 8.75 9.55
N GLY A 132 8.36 7.85 10.14
CA GLY A 132 8.86 6.61 10.71
C GLY A 132 9.46 5.64 9.68
N ARG A 133 10.25 4.69 10.15
CA ARG A 133 10.83 3.64 9.28
C ARG A 133 9.76 2.75 8.64
N ALA A 134 8.64 2.53 9.34
CA ALA A 134 7.52 1.76 8.82
C ALA A 134 6.91 2.43 7.57
N ASP A 135 6.80 3.75 7.60
CA ASP A 135 6.28 4.55 6.48
C ASP A 135 7.19 4.45 5.25
N CYS A 136 8.52 4.51 5.47
CA CYS A 136 9.48 4.28 4.38
C CYS A 136 9.31 2.90 3.74
N TYR A 137 9.10 1.85 4.54
CA TYR A 137 8.85 0.50 4.02
C TYR A 137 7.52 0.42 3.25
N ALA A 138 6.47 1.10 3.73
CA ALA A 138 5.19 1.16 3.02
C ALA A 138 5.36 1.81 1.63
N PHE A 139 6.07 2.93 1.54
CA PHE A 139 6.42 3.55 0.27
C PHE A 139 7.25 2.63 -0.63
N CYS A 140 8.23 1.92 -0.07
CA CYS A 140 9.05 0.98 -0.84
C CYS A 140 8.20 -0.19 -1.40
N VAL A 141 7.31 -0.76 -0.61
CA VAL A 141 6.45 -1.87 -1.03
C VAL A 141 5.44 -1.43 -2.09
N SER A 142 4.77 -0.28 -1.89
CA SER A 142 3.87 0.27 -2.91
C SER A 142 4.59 0.60 -4.22
N THR A 143 5.84 1.11 -4.15
CA THR A 143 6.67 1.40 -5.33
C THR A 143 6.95 0.15 -6.17
N LEU A 144 7.22 -1.01 -5.54
CA LEU A 144 7.42 -2.26 -6.27
C LEU A 144 6.18 -2.65 -7.09
N ALA A 145 4.99 -2.51 -6.50
CA ALA A 145 3.74 -2.78 -7.20
C ALA A 145 3.50 -1.78 -8.34
N MET A 146 3.70 -0.49 -8.07
CA MET A 146 3.55 0.56 -9.09
C MET A 146 4.50 0.32 -10.26
N ALA A 147 5.75 -0.02 -9.99
CA ALA A 147 6.75 -0.34 -11.01
C ALA A 147 6.36 -1.54 -11.86
N ALA A 148 5.86 -2.60 -11.23
CA ALA A 148 5.39 -3.79 -11.94
C ALA A 148 4.15 -3.49 -12.82
N LEU A 149 3.36 -2.48 -12.46
CA LEU A 149 2.22 -1.99 -13.24
C LEU A 149 2.60 -0.91 -14.26
N GLY A 150 3.90 -0.72 -14.52
CA GLY A 150 4.41 0.22 -15.52
C GLY A 150 4.65 1.64 -15.01
N GLY A 151 4.51 1.89 -13.71
CA GLY A 151 4.79 3.19 -13.11
C GLY A 151 6.28 3.52 -13.09
N GLY A 152 6.62 4.80 -13.29
CA GLY A 152 7.97 5.33 -13.23
C GLY A 152 8.23 6.24 -12.04
N PHE A 153 9.41 6.89 -12.00
CA PHE A 153 9.80 7.76 -10.90
C PHE A 153 8.81 8.90 -10.63
N ALA A 154 8.24 9.48 -11.70
CA ALA A 154 7.23 10.54 -11.57
C ALA A 154 5.97 10.05 -10.84
N ASP A 155 5.55 8.80 -11.11
CA ASP A 155 4.39 8.18 -10.44
C ASP A 155 4.66 8.00 -8.95
N TYR A 156 5.87 7.58 -8.56
CA TYR A 156 6.24 7.41 -7.15
C TYR A 156 6.22 8.74 -6.40
N VAL A 157 6.73 9.81 -7.03
CA VAL A 157 6.69 11.17 -6.46
C VAL A 157 5.25 11.68 -6.38
N THR A 158 4.43 11.45 -7.42
CA THR A 158 3.00 11.81 -7.42
C THR A 158 2.25 11.07 -6.32
N HIS A 159 2.49 9.76 -6.16
CA HIS A 159 1.91 8.97 -5.07
C HIS A 159 2.28 9.58 -3.70
N MET A 160 3.56 9.87 -3.49
CA MET A 160 4.02 10.51 -2.25
C MET A 160 3.34 11.87 -2.03
N PHE A 161 3.21 12.68 -3.07
CA PHE A 161 2.51 13.97 -3.00
C PHE A 161 1.04 13.80 -2.60
N LEU A 162 0.31 12.84 -3.21
CA LEU A 162 -1.08 12.52 -2.88
C LEU A 162 -1.24 12.10 -1.42
N VAL A 163 -0.29 11.33 -0.89
CA VAL A 163 -0.26 10.95 0.53
C VAL A 163 -0.23 12.17 1.43
N PHE A 164 0.68 13.10 1.19
CA PHE A 164 0.83 14.30 2.03
C PHE A 164 -0.31 15.28 1.86
N VAL A 165 -0.84 15.44 0.66
CA VAL A 165 -2.05 16.26 0.41
C VAL A 165 -3.25 15.66 1.17
N GLY A 166 -3.48 14.36 1.04
CA GLY A 166 -4.56 13.67 1.74
C GLY A 166 -4.41 13.75 3.27
N LEU A 167 -3.20 13.51 3.77
CA LEU A 167 -2.89 13.66 5.19
C LEU A 167 -3.21 15.07 5.67
N THR A 168 -2.67 16.08 5.00
CA THR A 168 -2.84 17.50 5.38
C THR A 168 -4.32 17.88 5.37
N ALA A 169 -5.05 17.55 4.31
CA ALA A 169 -6.49 17.84 4.19
C ALA A 169 -7.30 17.25 5.34
N VAL A 170 -7.07 15.97 5.69
CA VAL A 170 -7.77 15.31 6.79
C VAL A 170 -7.38 15.90 8.14
N GLN A 171 -6.09 16.21 8.37
CA GLN A 171 -5.65 16.78 9.63
C GLN A 171 -6.11 18.22 9.81
N MET A 172 -6.22 19.00 8.73
CA MET A 172 -6.87 20.31 8.74
C MET A 172 -8.35 20.19 9.12
N ALA A 173 -9.07 19.31 8.47
CA ALA A 173 -10.50 19.09 8.75
C ALA A 173 -10.74 18.65 10.20
N ARG A 174 -9.81 17.91 10.80
CA ARG A 174 -9.85 17.48 12.22
C ARG A 174 -9.35 18.53 13.20
N GLY A 175 -8.88 19.69 12.74
CA GLY A 175 -8.29 20.72 13.60
C GLY A 175 -6.99 20.29 14.33
N ASN A 176 -6.31 19.28 13.79
CA ASN A 176 -5.06 18.72 14.36
C ASN A 176 -3.80 19.49 13.92
N ILE A 177 -3.94 20.52 13.10
CA ILE A 177 -2.83 21.39 12.71
C ILE A 177 -2.86 22.61 13.59
N SER A 178 -1.69 22.98 14.18
CA SER A 178 -1.55 24.20 14.95
C SER A 178 -1.46 25.42 14.03
N LYS A 179 -1.56 26.64 14.60
CA LYS A 179 -1.38 27.89 13.84
C LYS A 179 0.02 27.97 13.17
N ASP A 180 0.99 27.31 13.76
CA ASP A 180 2.38 27.26 13.26
C ASP A 180 2.62 26.17 12.21
N GLY A 181 1.54 25.48 11.76
CA GLY A 181 1.60 24.42 10.76
C GLY A 181 2.05 23.05 11.28
N ASN A 182 2.34 22.91 12.57
CA ASN A 182 2.78 21.66 13.16
C ASN A 182 1.59 20.75 13.55
N LEU A 183 1.78 19.46 13.47
CA LEU A 183 0.79 18.48 13.96
C LEU A 183 0.77 18.49 15.48
N LYS A 184 -0.43 18.61 16.08
CA LYS A 184 -0.65 18.56 17.53
C LYS A 184 -0.50 17.15 18.12
N LYS A 185 -0.79 16.13 17.30
CA LYS A 185 -0.71 14.71 17.67
C LYS A 185 -0.05 13.92 16.55
N ALA A 186 0.66 12.87 16.91
CA ALA A 186 1.17 11.90 15.95
C ALA A 186 0.02 11.30 15.13
N VAL A 187 0.27 11.06 13.86
CA VAL A 187 -0.74 10.58 12.92
C VAL A 187 -0.17 9.36 12.19
N PRO A 188 -0.93 8.25 12.11
CA PRO A 188 -0.54 7.11 11.32
C PRO A 188 -0.47 7.50 9.83
N LEU A 189 0.65 7.21 9.16
CA LEU A 189 0.86 7.59 7.77
C LEU A 189 0.55 6.44 6.80
N VAL A 190 0.78 5.19 7.22
CA VAL A 190 0.57 4.01 6.35
C VAL A 190 -0.83 3.92 5.75
N PRO A 191 -1.93 4.25 6.46
CA PRO A 191 -3.27 4.27 5.86
C PRO A 191 -3.38 5.22 4.66
N TYR A 192 -2.76 6.40 4.73
CA TYR A 192 -2.78 7.37 3.64
C TYR A 192 -1.95 6.87 2.44
N ILE A 193 -0.81 6.21 2.70
CA ILE A 193 0.01 5.58 1.66
C ILE A 193 -0.82 4.51 0.93
N THR A 194 -1.53 3.67 1.67
CA THR A 194 -2.37 2.60 1.12
C THR A 194 -3.54 3.15 0.31
N ILE A 195 -4.23 4.19 0.80
CA ILE A 195 -5.34 4.82 0.07
C ILE A 195 -4.82 5.48 -1.21
N ALA A 196 -3.74 6.25 -1.14
CA ALA A 196 -3.16 6.90 -2.31
C ALA A 196 -2.68 5.87 -3.36
N PHE A 197 -2.12 4.74 -2.92
CA PHE A 197 -1.77 3.63 -3.81
C PHE A 197 -3.00 3.08 -4.54
N TRP A 198 -4.09 2.79 -3.83
CA TRP A 198 -5.31 2.29 -4.47
C TRP A 198 -5.99 3.31 -5.38
N LEU A 199 -5.93 4.59 -5.03
CA LEU A 199 -6.40 5.65 -5.92
C LEU A 199 -5.56 5.71 -7.21
N TRP A 200 -4.22 5.62 -7.10
CA TRP A 200 -3.34 5.56 -8.27
C TRP A 200 -3.67 4.37 -9.17
N VAL A 201 -3.88 3.19 -8.55
CA VAL A 201 -4.30 1.97 -9.25
C VAL A 201 -5.67 2.16 -9.93
N ALA A 202 -6.68 2.64 -9.22
CA ALA A 202 -8.06 2.76 -9.71
C ALA A 202 -8.20 3.78 -10.85
N PHE A 203 -7.50 4.90 -10.78
CA PHE A 203 -7.52 5.92 -11.83
C PHE A 203 -6.64 5.58 -13.02
N GLY A 204 -5.91 4.46 -12.99
CA GLY A 204 -5.08 3.99 -14.10
C GLY A 204 -3.96 4.95 -14.46
N LEU A 205 -3.48 5.77 -13.49
CA LEU A 205 -2.48 6.80 -13.75
C LEU A 205 -1.20 6.24 -14.41
N GLY A 206 -0.89 4.94 -14.19
CA GLY A 206 0.20 4.26 -14.89
C GLY A 206 -0.12 3.85 -16.34
N LYS A 207 -1.39 3.71 -16.72
CA LYS A 207 -1.78 3.25 -18.08
C LYS A 207 -1.79 4.36 -19.13
N TRP A 208 -1.85 5.62 -18.74
CA TRP A 208 -1.89 6.77 -19.67
C TRP A 208 -0.60 6.95 -20.46
N TYR A 209 0.54 6.45 -19.94
CA TYR A 209 1.81 6.49 -20.67
C TYR A 209 1.89 5.52 -21.85
N ILE A 210 1.16 4.41 -21.80
CA ILE A 210 1.20 3.38 -22.87
C ILE A 210 0.38 3.82 -24.10
N ILE A 211 -0.69 4.59 -23.90
CA ILE A 211 -1.57 5.06 -25.00
C ILE A 211 -0.95 6.24 -25.76
N GLY A 212 -0.08 7.02 -25.12
CA GLY A 212 0.58 8.17 -25.75
C GLY A 212 1.87 7.83 -26.52
N SER A 213 2.34 6.57 -26.48
CA SER A 213 3.57 6.10 -27.13
C SER A 213 3.31 5.21 -28.35
N MET A 214 2.07 5.05 -28.80
CA MET A 214 1.68 4.46 -30.08
C MET A 214 1.34 5.58 -31.07
#